data_be18b321d87b836a2dd78363c86b68a4
#
_entry.id   be18b321d87b836a2dd78363c86b68a4
#
_cell.length_a   1.000
_cell.length_b   1.000
_cell.length_c   1.000
_cell.angle_alpha   90.00
_cell.angle_beta   90.00
_cell.angle_gamma   90.00
#
_symmetry.space_group_name_H-M   'P 1'
#
loop_
_entity.id
_entity.type
_entity.pdbx_description
1 polymer ?
#
loop_
_entity_poly.entity_id
_entity_poly.type
_entity_poly.pdbx_seq_one_letter_code
_entity_poly.pdbx_strand_id
1 'polypeptide(L)'
;MRRVVVTGIGLLTPLGLGTEHVWAQILAGKSGAGRITTFDPDGFGCEVACEVPRVDGRGGGKADDPTSFDPDKTLSPKDQRRVDDFILYAIAAADEAVRDAGWTPEDEESRERTGVMIGSGIGGLGTIERTSIELHEKGPRRVSPFFIPSSLINLASGQVSIRYGFKGPNHAVVTACATGAHAIGDAARLIKYGDADVMIAGGAEAAICPVGVAGFVACRAMVTSFNETPEKASRPYDKDRDGFVMGEGAGVLVLEEYEHAKARGAKIYAEVAGYGLSGDAYHITAPVEDGDGGFRAMKAALKDAGMTPDQIDYVNAHGTSTMADGIELGAVERLMGEAASMLTMSSTKSMTGHLLGAAGAIESAFSILAIRDQVAPPTINLDNPDVTTAIDLVPNKAKPMKIDIVMSNSFGFGGTNASVIFKKVT
;
A
#
# COMPACT_ATOMS: atom_id res chain seq x y z
N MET A 1 -3.84 22.95 -15.53
CA MET A 1 -3.16 21.64 -15.52
C MET A 1 -4.17 20.57 -15.88
N ARG A 2 -3.72 19.45 -16.47
CA ARG A 2 -4.57 18.30 -16.78
C ARG A 2 -5.07 17.68 -15.49
N ARG A 3 -6.32 17.22 -15.46
CA ARG A 3 -6.90 16.47 -14.33
C ARG A 3 -6.52 15.01 -14.46
N VAL A 4 -6.34 14.35 -13.32
CA VAL A 4 -5.98 12.92 -13.28
C VAL A 4 -7.03 12.16 -12.51
N VAL A 5 -7.52 11.07 -13.08
CA VAL A 5 -8.55 10.24 -12.49
C VAL A 5 -8.09 8.79 -12.38
N VAL A 6 -8.76 8.03 -11.52
CA VAL A 6 -8.52 6.59 -11.35
C VAL A 6 -9.61 5.84 -12.12
N THR A 7 -9.18 5.00 -13.05
CA THR A 7 -10.08 4.22 -13.91
C THR A 7 -10.02 2.71 -13.64
N GLY A 8 -8.99 2.22 -12.92
CA GLY A 8 -8.87 0.83 -12.54
C GLY A 8 -8.18 0.62 -11.21
N ILE A 9 -8.55 -0.44 -10.51
CA ILE A 9 -8.01 -0.85 -9.21
C ILE A 9 -7.71 -2.35 -9.25
N GLY A 10 -6.56 -2.73 -8.68
CA GLY A 10 -6.22 -4.14 -8.46
C GLY A 10 -5.56 -4.34 -7.10
N LEU A 11 -6.00 -5.35 -6.37
CA LEU A 11 -5.58 -5.63 -5.00
C LEU A 11 -5.23 -7.11 -4.80
N LEU A 12 -4.05 -7.33 -4.24
CA LEU A 12 -3.65 -8.59 -3.64
C LEU A 12 -3.14 -8.28 -2.23
N THR A 13 -3.82 -8.79 -1.20
CA THR A 13 -3.58 -8.41 0.19
C THR A 13 -3.64 -9.64 1.10
N PRO A 14 -3.30 -9.53 2.39
CA PRO A 14 -3.52 -10.59 3.37
C PRO A 14 -4.99 -11.02 3.53
N LEU A 15 -5.92 -10.22 3.02
CA LEU A 15 -7.35 -10.54 3.02
C LEU A 15 -7.81 -11.26 1.73
N GLY A 16 -6.89 -11.54 0.82
CA GLY A 16 -7.13 -12.25 -0.43
C GLY A 16 -6.83 -11.47 -1.70
N LEU A 17 -7.26 -12.03 -2.82
CA LEU A 17 -7.15 -11.50 -4.16
C LEU A 17 -8.48 -10.90 -4.62
N GLY A 18 -8.42 -9.75 -5.26
CA GLY A 18 -9.55 -9.11 -5.92
C GLY A 18 -10.15 -7.95 -5.11
N THR A 19 -10.34 -6.83 -5.80
CA THR A 19 -10.73 -5.54 -5.20
C THR A 19 -12.02 -5.62 -4.41
N GLU A 20 -13.08 -6.20 -4.97
CA GLU A 20 -14.39 -6.29 -4.30
C GLU A 20 -14.36 -7.24 -3.09
N HIS A 21 -13.65 -8.37 -3.22
CA HIS A 21 -13.48 -9.30 -2.12
C HIS A 21 -12.72 -8.65 -0.96
N VAL A 22 -11.56 -8.08 -1.24
CA VAL A 22 -10.71 -7.42 -0.23
C VAL A 22 -11.49 -6.31 0.48
N TRP A 23 -12.20 -5.46 -0.29
CA TRP A 23 -13.00 -4.39 0.28
C TRP A 23 -14.12 -4.90 1.20
N ALA A 24 -14.80 -5.96 0.81
CA ALA A 24 -15.82 -6.59 1.67
C ALA A 24 -15.21 -7.10 3.00
N GLN A 25 -14.00 -7.70 2.97
CA GLN A 25 -13.31 -8.13 4.19
C GLN A 25 -12.90 -6.95 5.08
N ILE A 26 -12.42 -5.84 4.48
CA ILE A 26 -12.10 -4.59 5.18
C ILE A 26 -13.34 -4.05 5.90
N LEU A 27 -14.47 -3.94 5.22
CA LEU A 27 -15.72 -3.44 5.83
C LEU A 27 -16.26 -4.38 6.92
N ALA A 28 -16.01 -5.68 6.78
CA ALA A 28 -16.37 -6.68 7.79
C ALA A 28 -15.43 -6.69 9.01
N GLY A 29 -14.35 -5.88 9.01
CA GLY A 29 -13.38 -5.82 10.10
C GLY A 29 -12.58 -7.13 10.27
N LYS A 30 -12.25 -7.82 9.18
CA LYS A 30 -11.49 -9.07 9.23
C LYS A 30 -10.01 -8.79 9.40
N SER A 31 -9.38 -9.48 10.34
CA SER A 31 -7.92 -9.48 10.47
C SER A 31 -7.28 -10.46 9.48
N GLY A 32 -6.24 -10.02 8.77
CA GLY A 32 -5.37 -10.87 7.96
C GLY A 32 -4.13 -11.38 8.71
N ALA A 33 -4.01 -11.07 10.00
CA ALA A 33 -2.88 -11.49 10.81
C ALA A 33 -3.00 -12.96 11.23
N GLY A 34 -1.90 -13.69 11.09
CA GLY A 34 -1.77 -15.09 11.47
C GLY A 34 -0.34 -15.41 11.91
N ARG A 35 -0.13 -16.64 12.40
CA ARG A 35 1.22 -17.15 12.61
C ARG A 35 1.91 -17.25 11.24
N ILE A 36 3.17 -16.84 11.16
CA ILE A 36 3.98 -16.94 9.94
C ILE A 36 4.02 -18.39 9.45
N THR A 37 3.73 -18.60 8.17
CA THR A 37 3.70 -19.92 7.52
C THR A 37 4.79 -20.10 6.46
N THR A 38 5.39 -19.01 6.00
CA THR A 38 6.45 -19.02 4.96
C THR A 38 7.76 -19.63 5.47
N PHE A 39 8.03 -19.56 6.77
CA PHE A 39 9.16 -20.20 7.45
C PHE A 39 8.79 -20.51 8.90
N ASP A 40 9.63 -21.27 9.63
CA ASP A 40 9.44 -21.53 11.06
C ASP A 40 9.86 -20.30 11.88
N PRO A 41 8.92 -19.57 12.51
CA PRO A 41 9.21 -18.34 13.24
C PRO A 41 9.67 -18.56 14.69
N ASP A 42 9.81 -19.81 15.17
CA ASP A 42 10.21 -20.10 16.55
C ASP A 42 11.54 -19.40 16.88
N GLY A 43 11.54 -18.62 17.97
CA GLY A 43 12.72 -17.92 18.44
C GLY A 43 12.99 -16.55 17.80
N PHE A 44 12.17 -16.10 16.86
CA PHE A 44 12.31 -14.75 16.26
C PHE A 44 11.79 -13.61 17.14
N GLY A 45 11.05 -13.92 18.20
CA GLY A 45 10.37 -12.93 19.06
C GLY A 45 9.02 -12.48 18.50
N CYS A 46 8.93 -12.14 17.23
CA CYS A 46 7.68 -11.96 16.51
C CYS A 46 7.39 -13.19 15.64
N GLU A 47 6.25 -13.83 15.87
CA GLU A 47 5.79 -15.01 15.13
C GLU A 47 4.57 -14.71 14.25
N VAL A 48 4.16 -13.45 14.19
CA VAL A 48 2.94 -12.97 13.52
C VAL A 48 3.26 -12.17 12.30
N ALA A 49 2.52 -12.43 11.21
CA ALA A 49 2.53 -11.61 10.00
C ALA A 49 1.15 -11.60 9.33
N CYS A 50 0.97 -10.70 8.38
CA CYS A 50 -0.17 -10.68 7.47
C CYS A 50 0.31 -11.16 6.09
N GLU A 51 0.29 -12.48 5.90
CA GLU A 51 0.72 -13.13 4.65
C GLU A 51 -0.40 -13.14 3.61
N VAL A 52 -0.06 -13.06 2.34
CA VAL A 52 -1.01 -13.28 1.24
C VAL A 52 -1.50 -14.74 1.28
N PRO A 53 -2.83 -14.98 1.36
CA PRO A 53 -3.36 -16.34 1.32
C PRO A 53 -3.14 -16.95 -0.08
N ARG A 54 -2.42 -18.10 -0.14
CA ARG A 54 -2.04 -18.76 -1.40
C ARG A 54 -2.64 -20.17 -1.49
N VAL A 55 -2.87 -20.64 -2.72
CA VAL A 55 -3.40 -21.98 -2.98
C VAL A 55 -2.52 -23.13 -2.47
N ASP A 56 -1.24 -22.89 -2.19
CA ASP A 56 -0.30 -23.84 -1.60
C ASP A 56 -0.36 -23.91 -0.04
N GLY A 57 -1.29 -23.19 0.56
CA GLY A 57 -1.52 -23.17 2.01
C GLY A 57 -0.82 -22.03 2.77
N ARG A 58 0.10 -21.28 2.15
CA ARG A 58 0.71 -20.10 2.76
C ARG A 58 -0.37 -19.07 3.12
N GLY A 59 -0.16 -18.34 4.22
CA GLY A 59 -1.11 -17.33 4.69
C GLY A 59 -2.51 -17.88 4.97
N GLY A 60 -2.66 -19.20 5.19
CA GLY A 60 -3.96 -19.83 5.44
C GLY A 60 -4.83 -20.00 4.18
N GLY A 61 -4.30 -19.76 2.99
CA GLY A 61 -5.03 -19.93 1.73
C GLY A 61 -5.38 -21.38 1.43
N LYS A 62 -6.30 -21.60 0.49
CA LYS A 62 -6.80 -22.94 0.11
C LYS A 62 -6.87 -23.09 -1.39
N ALA A 63 -6.60 -24.29 -1.88
CA ALA A 63 -6.57 -24.60 -3.30
C ALA A 63 -7.92 -24.44 -4.02
N ASP A 64 -9.03 -24.61 -3.28
CA ASP A 64 -10.40 -24.49 -3.78
C ASP A 64 -11.03 -23.10 -3.54
N ASP A 65 -10.32 -22.20 -2.88
CA ASP A 65 -10.78 -20.82 -2.64
C ASP A 65 -10.33 -19.88 -3.77
N PRO A 66 -11.25 -19.35 -4.57
CA PRO A 66 -10.92 -18.45 -5.68
C PRO A 66 -10.29 -17.13 -5.27
N THR A 67 -10.37 -16.77 -3.98
CA THR A 67 -9.76 -15.57 -3.40
C THR A 67 -8.34 -15.81 -2.88
N SER A 68 -7.91 -17.07 -2.80
CA SER A 68 -6.51 -17.43 -2.57
C SER A 68 -5.68 -17.19 -3.83
N PHE A 69 -4.50 -16.62 -3.64
CA PHE A 69 -3.61 -16.31 -4.76
C PHE A 69 -3.01 -17.58 -5.36
N ASP A 70 -3.23 -17.75 -6.66
CA ASP A 70 -2.66 -18.82 -7.47
C ASP A 70 -1.56 -18.26 -8.39
N PRO A 71 -0.26 -18.47 -8.04
CA PRO A 71 0.85 -18.00 -8.87
C PRO A 71 0.79 -18.49 -10.33
N ASP A 72 0.28 -19.71 -10.56
CA ASP A 72 0.25 -20.32 -11.88
C ASP A 72 -0.74 -19.64 -12.84
N LYS A 73 -1.73 -18.92 -12.28
CA LYS A 73 -2.63 -18.07 -13.07
C LYS A 73 -1.99 -16.74 -13.49
N THR A 74 -0.92 -16.32 -12.81
CA THR A 74 -0.22 -15.06 -13.11
C THR A 74 0.98 -15.28 -14.02
N LEU A 75 1.86 -16.20 -13.68
CA LEU A 75 3.06 -16.55 -14.43
C LEU A 75 3.23 -18.07 -14.52
N SER A 76 3.81 -18.55 -15.64
CA SER A 76 4.18 -19.96 -15.75
C SER A 76 5.17 -20.35 -14.63
N PRO A 77 5.20 -21.63 -14.16
CA PRO A 77 6.18 -22.08 -13.16
C PRO A 77 7.63 -21.84 -13.55
N LYS A 78 7.93 -21.75 -14.85
CA LYS A 78 9.26 -21.40 -15.37
C LYS A 78 9.57 -19.93 -15.14
N ASP A 79 8.60 -19.04 -15.36
CA ASP A 79 8.80 -17.60 -15.25
C ASP A 79 8.74 -17.13 -13.77
N GLN A 80 7.96 -17.82 -12.92
CA GLN A 80 7.98 -17.60 -11.47
C GLN A 80 9.39 -17.72 -10.86
N ARG A 81 10.21 -18.66 -11.37
CA ARG A 81 11.62 -18.82 -10.92
C ARG A 81 12.55 -17.67 -11.32
N ARG A 82 12.05 -16.70 -12.08
CA ARG A 82 12.82 -15.55 -12.60
C ARG A 82 12.47 -14.25 -11.90
N VAL A 83 11.50 -14.27 -10.98
CA VAL A 83 11.00 -13.10 -10.25
C VAL A 83 10.92 -13.43 -8.77
N ASP A 84 11.10 -12.42 -7.92
CA ASP A 84 10.74 -12.50 -6.50
C ASP A 84 9.23 -12.31 -6.33
N ASP A 85 8.69 -12.73 -5.19
CA ASP A 85 7.24 -12.67 -4.92
C ASP A 85 6.69 -11.23 -4.99
N PHE A 86 7.47 -10.18 -4.64
CA PHE A 86 6.97 -8.81 -4.79
C PHE A 86 6.66 -8.43 -6.25
N ILE A 87 7.47 -8.91 -7.20
CA ILE A 87 7.21 -8.71 -8.64
C ILE A 87 5.97 -9.50 -9.06
N LEU A 88 5.85 -10.73 -8.59
CA LEU A 88 4.70 -11.59 -8.89
C LEU A 88 3.39 -10.97 -8.37
N TYR A 89 3.41 -10.41 -7.16
CA TYR A 89 2.26 -9.70 -6.57
C TYR A 89 1.92 -8.42 -7.35
N ALA A 90 2.95 -7.66 -7.76
CA ALA A 90 2.77 -6.49 -8.61
C ALA A 90 2.07 -6.82 -9.94
N ILE A 91 2.49 -7.92 -10.60
CA ILE A 91 1.88 -8.38 -11.85
C ILE A 91 0.42 -8.77 -11.62
N ALA A 92 0.12 -9.52 -10.55
CA ALA A 92 -1.24 -9.97 -10.26
C ALA A 92 -2.20 -8.79 -10.02
N ALA A 93 -1.77 -7.81 -9.22
CA ALA A 93 -2.56 -6.60 -8.97
C ALA A 93 -2.68 -5.72 -10.23
N ALA A 94 -1.61 -5.61 -11.05
CA ALA A 94 -1.65 -4.87 -12.30
C ALA A 94 -2.59 -5.52 -13.31
N ASP A 95 -2.62 -6.87 -13.39
CA ASP A 95 -3.55 -7.60 -14.27
C ASP A 95 -5.01 -7.31 -13.93
N GLU A 96 -5.34 -7.22 -12.64
CA GLU A 96 -6.68 -6.82 -12.19
C GLU A 96 -6.97 -5.36 -12.53
N ALA A 97 -6.06 -4.44 -12.20
CA ALA A 97 -6.25 -3.00 -12.42
C ALA A 97 -6.43 -2.65 -13.92
N VAL A 98 -5.60 -3.22 -14.79
CA VAL A 98 -5.68 -3.00 -16.24
C VAL A 98 -6.99 -3.57 -16.81
N ARG A 99 -7.39 -4.76 -16.37
CA ARG A 99 -8.67 -5.36 -16.76
C ARG A 99 -9.86 -4.53 -16.27
N ASP A 100 -9.82 -4.05 -15.02
CA ASP A 100 -10.85 -3.20 -14.43
C ASP A 100 -10.99 -1.86 -15.14
N ALA A 101 -9.86 -1.27 -15.56
CA ALA A 101 -9.84 -0.05 -16.36
C ALA A 101 -10.32 -0.26 -17.80
N GLY A 102 -10.34 -1.50 -18.30
CA GLY A 102 -10.58 -1.80 -19.71
C GLY A 102 -9.55 -1.13 -20.64
N TRP A 103 -8.28 -1.00 -20.18
CA TRP A 103 -7.23 -0.32 -20.92
C TRP A 103 -6.30 -1.31 -21.61
N THR A 104 -6.51 -1.52 -22.90
CA THR A 104 -5.72 -2.42 -23.78
C THR A 104 -5.42 -1.71 -25.09
N PRO A 105 -4.45 -0.77 -25.13
CA PRO A 105 -4.16 0.02 -26.31
C PRO A 105 -3.64 -0.87 -27.46
N GLU A 106 -4.23 -0.72 -28.64
CA GLU A 106 -3.85 -1.47 -29.84
C GLU A 106 -2.83 -0.70 -30.70
N ASP A 107 -2.89 0.63 -30.69
CA ASP A 107 -2.00 1.49 -31.44
C ASP A 107 -0.71 1.83 -30.68
N GLU A 108 0.33 2.18 -31.44
CA GLU A 108 1.65 2.44 -30.89
C GLU A 108 1.71 3.74 -30.08
N GLU A 109 1.03 4.79 -30.52
CA GLU A 109 0.99 6.08 -29.83
C GLU A 109 0.41 5.94 -28.41
N SER A 110 -0.70 5.24 -28.27
CA SER A 110 -1.30 4.95 -26.96
C SER A 110 -0.38 4.12 -26.07
N ARG A 111 0.40 3.17 -26.62
CA ARG A 111 1.42 2.44 -25.88
C ARG A 111 2.56 3.31 -25.41
N GLU A 112 3.06 4.21 -26.25
CA GLU A 112 4.10 5.17 -25.93
C GLU A 112 3.64 6.20 -24.89
N ARG A 113 2.33 6.44 -24.78
CA ARG A 113 1.69 7.34 -23.82
C ARG A 113 1.21 6.64 -22.56
N THR A 114 1.45 5.31 -22.42
CA THR A 114 1.12 4.52 -21.23
C THR A 114 2.39 4.13 -20.49
N GLY A 115 2.56 4.61 -19.26
CA GLY A 115 3.71 4.32 -18.41
C GLY A 115 3.39 3.39 -17.24
N VAL A 116 4.44 2.97 -16.53
CA VAL A 116 4.35 2.11 -15.34
C VAL A 116 5.25 2.63 -14.23
N MET A 117 4.70 2.79 -13.01
CA MET A 117 5.43 3.21 -11.82
C MET A 117 4.96 2.41 -10.60
N ILE A 118 5.56 1.26 -10.37
CA ILE A 118 5.27 0.39 -9.23
C ILE A 118 6.54 0.29 -8.39
N GLY A 119 6.46 0.75 -7.13
CA GLY A 119 7.58 0.72 -6.20
C GLY A 119 7.51 -0.47 -5.23
N SER A 120 8.60 -0.65 -4.49
CA SER A 120 8.71 -1.55 -3.33
C SER A 120 9.64 -0.91 -2.32
N GLY A 121 9.40 -1.11 -1.03
CA GLY A 121 10.26 -0.54 0.02
C GLY A 121 11.60 -1.23 0.11
N ILE A 122 11.63 -2.56 -0.08
CA ILE A 122 12.83 -3.39 0.11
C ILE A 122 13.14 -4.23 -1.15
N GLY A 123 12.14 -4.57 -1.95
CA GLY A 123 12.31 -5.40 -3.14
C GLY A 123 12.56 -6.88 -2.80
N GLY A 124 13.40 -7.54 -3.58
CA GLY A 124 13.62 -9.00 -3.53
C GLY A 124 14.44 -9.47 -2.33
N LEU A 125 14.10 -9.06 -1.11
CA LEU A 125 14.85 -9.39 0.11
C LEU A 125 14.96 -10.90 0.32
N GLY A 126 13.87 -11.65 0.17
CA GLY A 126 13.88 -13.11 0.33
C GLY A 126 14.75 -13.82 -0.72
N THR A 127 14.77 -13.31 -1.95
CA THR A 127 15.67 -13.82 -3.00
C THR A 127 17.13 -13.50 -2.69
N ILE A 128 17.44 -12.32 -2.17
CA ILE A 128 18.79 -11.93 -1.73
C ILE A 128 19.26 -12.84 -0.60
N GLU A 129 18.42 -13.08 0.40
CA GLU A 129 18.74 -13.97 1.53
C GLU A 129 19.06 -15.40 1.04
N ARG A 130 18.15 -16.03 0.32
CA ARG A 130 18.32 -17.40 -0.20
C ARG A 130 19.56 -17.52 -1.08
N THR A 131 19.78 -16.54 -1.96
CA THR A 131 20.95 -16.55 -2.85
C THR A 131 22.25 -16.36 -2.09
N SER A 132 22.29 -15.54 -1.04
CA SER A 132 23.46 -15.33 -0.19
C SER A 132 23.85 -16.61 0.56
N ILE A 133 22.87 -17.35 1.09
CA ILE A 133 23.07 -18.66 1.71
C ILE A 133 23.61 -19.67 0.68
N GLU A 134 22.98 -19.76 -0.48
CA GLU A 134 23.40 -20.67 -1.55
C GLU A 134 24.83 -20.35 -2.05
N LEU A 135 25.17 -19.09 -2.21
CA LEU A 135 26.51 -18.63 -2.55
C LEU A 135 27.55 -19.08 -1.50
N HIS A 136 27.21 -18.91 -0.21
CA HIS A 136 28.09 -19.31 0.90
C HIS A 136 28.31 -20.83 0.94
N GLU A 137 27.24 -21.61 0.80
CA GLU A 137 27.29 -23.07 0.93
C GLU A 137 27.81 -23.79 -0.32
N LYS A 138 27.47 -23.30 -1.53
CA LYS A 138 27.65 -24.02 -2.80
C LYS A 138 28.52 -23.31 -3.80
N GLY A 139 28.94 -22.07 -3.51
CA GLY A 139 29.82 -21.26 -4.35
C GLY A 139 29.16 -20.57 -5.53
N PRO A 140 29.90 -19.69 -6.25
CA PRO A 140 29.34 -18.74 -7.21
C PRO A 140 28.70 -19.36 -8.46
N ARG A 141 29.04 -20.60 -8.80
CA ARG A 141 28.49 -21.30 -9.98
C ARG A 141 27.01 -21.69 -9.78
N ARG A 142 26.49 -21.61 -8.57
CA ARG A 142 25.10 -21.95 -8.24
C ARG A 142 24.16 -20.74 -8.28
N VAL A 143 24.71 -19.53 -8.23
CA VAL A 143 23.90 -18.31 -8.31
C VAL A 143 23.13 -18.27 -9.63
N SER A 144 21.81 -18.07 -9.54
CA SER A 144 20.94 -17.99 -10.71
C SER A 144 21.28 -16.79 -11.60
N PRO A 145 21.29 -16.92 -12.94
CA PRO A 145 21.44 -15.78 -13.84
C PRO A 145 20.30 -14.77 -13.73
N PHE A 146 19.19 -15.17 -13.11
CA PHE A 146 18.04 -14.30 -12.86
C PHE A 146 18.06 -13.63 -11.48
N PHE A 147 19.08 -13.87 -10.66
CA PHE A 147 19.17 -13.30 -9.31
C PHE A 147 19.05 -11.78 -9.30
N ILE A 148 19.85 -11.10 -10.09
CA ILE A 148 19.78 -9.63 -10.15
C ILE A 148 18.43 -9.14 -10.69
N PRO A 149 17.92 -9.60 -11.86
CA PRO A 149 16.61 -9.16 -12.35
C PRO A 149 15.45 -9.47 -11.39
N SER A 150 15.50 -10.57 -10.64
CA SER A 150 14.44 -10.91 -9.67
C SER A 150 14.45 -10.04 -8.41
N SER A 151 15.58 -9.41 -8.10
CA SER A 151 15.75 -8.64 -6.85
C SER A 151 15.56 -7.13 -7.03
N LEU A 152 15.75 -6.60 -8.24
CA LEU A 152 15.67 -5.17 -8.53
C LEU A 152 14.25 -4.64 -8.45
N ILE A 153 14.03 -3.57 -7.70
CA ILE A 153 12.71 -2.98 -7.44
C ILE A 153 12.02 -2.52 -8.71
N ASN A 154 12.74 -1.88 -9.63
CA ASN A 154 12.17 -1.39 -10.88
C ASN A 154 11.68 -2.50 -11.82
N LEU A 155 12.01 -3.75 -11.55
CA LEU A 155 11.55 -4.87 -12.36
C LEU A 155 10.06 -5.22 -12.12
N ALA A 156 9.44 -4.74 -11.03
CA ALA A 156 7.98 -4.76 -10.91
C ALA A 156 7.35 -3.96 -12.06
N SER A 157 7.78 -2.70 -12.24
CA SER A 157 7.36 -1.86 -13.37
C SER A 157 7.79 -2.44 -14.73
N GLY A 158 9.02 -2.94 -14.81
CA GLY A 158 9.58 -3.51 -16.05
C GLY A 158 8.80 -4.73 -16.53
N GLN A 159 8.41 -5.66 -15.66
CA GLN A 159 7.64 -6.84 -16.02
C GLN A 159 6.21 -6.50 -16.48
N VAL A 160 5.55 -5.56 -15.81
CA VAL A 160 4.23 -5.08 -16.21
C VAL A 160 4.31 -4.37 -17.58
N SER A 161 5.31 -3.50 -17.78
CA SER A 161 5.56 -2.83 -19.08
C SER A 161 5.76 -3.85 -20.21
N ILE A 162 6.61 -4.87 -20.00
CA ILE A 162 6.85 -5.93 -21.00
C ILE A 162 5.58 -6.72 -21.29
N ARG A 163 4.81 -7.06 -20.24
CA ARG A 163 3.59 -7.88 -20.36
C ARG A 163 2.52 -7.23 -21.25
N TYR A 164 2.36 -5.92 -21.13
CA TYR A 164 1.32 -5.15 -21.82
C TYR A 164 1.84 -4.37 -23.05
N GLY A 165 3.16 -4.31 -23.23
CA GLY A 165 3.76 -3.50 -24.28
C GLY A 165 3.63 -1.99 -24.04
N PHE A 166 3.57 -1.56 -22.76
CA PHE A 166 3.53 -0.15 -22.40
C PHE A 166 4.92 0.46 -22.53
N LYS A 167 5.06 1.54 -23.25
CA LYS A 167 6.35 2.14 -23.66
C LYS A 167 6.58 3.55 -23.13
N GLY A 168 5.63 4.09 -22.35
CA GLY A 168 5.77 5.38 -21.69
C GLY A 168 6.78 5.35 -20.53
N PRO A 169 6.77 6.35 -19.64
CA PRO A 169 7.68 6.41 -18.51
C PRO A 169 7.65 5.12 -17.67
N ASN A 170 8.83 4.54 -17.40
CA ASN A 170 8.95 3.27 -16.69
C ASN A 170 10.08 3.35 -15.66
N HIS A 171 9.71 3.45 -14.38
CA HIS A 171 10.65 3.47 -13.26
C HIS A 171 9.95 3.09 -11.95
N ALA A 172 10.68 3.11 -10.84
CA ALA A 172 10.15 2.81 -9.51
C ALA A 172 10.54 3.89 -8.51
N VAL A 173 9.67 4.10 -7.54
CA VAL A 173 9.93 4.90 -6.33
C VAL A 173 10.34 3.94 -5.22
N VAL A 174 11.28 4.37 -4.37
CA VAL A 174 11.72 3.63 -3.18
C VAL A 174 11.83 4.62 -2.02
N THR A 175 10.81 4.65 -1.17
CA THR A 175 10.70 5.56 -0.02
C THR A 175 10.11 4.86 1.20
N ALA A 176 10.61 3.63 1.44
CA ALA A 176 10.17 2.78 2.54
C ALA A 176 8.63 2.68 2.59
N CYS A 177 8.00 2.96 3.73
CA CYS A 177 6.56 2.83 3.93
C CYS A 177 5.71 3.85 3.13
N ALA A 178 6.31 4.90 2.59
CA ALA A 178 5.63 5.91 1.77
C ALA A 178 5.68 5.60 0.25
N THR A 179 6.33 4.52 -0.16
CA THR A 179 6.61 4.18 -1.55
C THR A 179 5.36 4.18 -2.43
N GLY A 180 4.30 3.47 -2.02
CA GLY A 180 3.08 3.35 -2.82
C GLY A 180 2.34 4.67 -3.01
N ALA A 181 2.30 5.51 -1.96
CA ALA A 181 1.69 6.84 -2.04
C ALA A 181 2.52 7.78 -2.93
N HIS A 182 3.85 7.76 -2.81
CA HIS A 182 4.74 8.52 -3.69
C HIS A 182 4.61 8.07 -5.14
N ALA A 183 4.56 6.75 -5.41
CA ALA A 183 4.41 6.24 -6.78
C ALA A 183 3.11 6.73 -7.44
N ILE A 184 1.99 6.73 -6.70
CA ILE A 184 0.70 7.25 -7.20
C ILE A 184 0.78 8.77 -7.44
N GLY A 185 1.31 9.53 -6.48
CA GLY A 185 1.43 10.98 -6.60
C GLY A 185 2.37 11.42 -7.73
N ASP A 186 3.53 10.77 -7.86
CA ASP A 186 4.50 11.08 -8.92
C ASP A 186 3.97 10.66 -10.30
N ALA A 187 3.31 9.51 -10.42
CA ALA A 187 2.64 9.10 -11.65
C ALA A 187 1.54 10.09 -12.06
N ALA A 188 0.75 10.59 -11.09
CA ALA A 188 -0.24 11.64 -11.36
C ALA A 188 0.43 12.93 -11.86
N ARG A 189 1.60 13.30 -11.33
CA ARG A 189 2.38 14.44 -11.84
C ARG A 189 2.83 14.25 -13.29
N LEU A 190 3.33 13.06 -13.65
CA LEU A 190 3.71 12.78 -15.06
C LEU A 190 2.53 12.99 -16.01
N ILE A 191 1.32 12.56 -15.62
CA ILE A 191 0.10 12.83 -16.40
C ILE A 191 -0.23 14.34 -16.42
N LYS A 192 -0.20 15.01 -15.26
CA LYS A 192 -0.46 16.46 -15.16
C LYS A 192 0.45 17.29 -16.05
N TYR A 193 1.73 16.90 -16.16
CA TYR A 193 2.71 17.59 -17.02
C TYR A 193 2.71 17.14 -18.49
N GLY A 194 1.98 16.09 -18.83
CA GLY A 194 1.81 15.64 -20.22
C GLY A 194 2.85 14.63 -20.69
N ASP A 195 3.65 14.05 -19.79
CA ASP A 195 4.63 13.01 -20.15
C ASP A 195 3.95 11.66 -20.47
N ALA A 196 2.77 11.43 -19.90
CA ALA A 196 1.92 10.27 -20.16
C ALA A 196 0.44 10.67 -20.20
N ASP A 197 -0.41 9.81 -20.76
CA ASP A 197 -1.86 9.91 -20.68
C ASP A 197 -2.45 8.89 -19.71
N VAL A 198 -1.77 7.74 -19.57
CA VAL A 198 -2.13 6.66 -18.64
C VAL A 198 -0.88 6.21 -17.88
N MET A 199 -1.02 5.98 -16.57
CA MET A 199 0.03 5.41 -15.72
C MET A 199 -0.52 4.26 -14.89
N ILE A 200 0.15 3.12 -14.94
CA ILE A 200 -0.08 1.99 -14.03
C ILE A 200 0.79 2.24 -12.81
N ALA A 201 0.20 2.59 -11.68
CA ALA A 201 0.94 3.11 -10.52
C ALA A 201 0.56 2.38 -9.23
N GLY A 202 1.53 2.16 -8.35
CA GLY A 202 1.26 1.54 -7.07
C GLY A 202 2.50 1.04 -6.34
N GLY A 203 2.31 0.02 -5.52
CA GLY A 203 3.37 -0.59 -4.74
C GLY A 203 3.14 -2.07 -4.49
N ALA A 204 4.23 -2.81 -4.33
CA ALA A 204 4.24 -4.23 -4.00
C ALA A 204 5.34 -4.53 -2.97
N GLU A 205 5.09 -5.48 -2.09
CA GLU A 205 6.08 -5.90 -1.08
C GLU A 205 5.94 -7.39 -0.75
N ALA A 206 7.07 -8.07 -0.55
CA ALA A 206 7.13 -9.47 -0.09
C ALA A 206 8.36 -9.66 0.82
N ALA A 207 8.37 -8.97 1.96
CA ALA A 207 9.50 -8.95 2.89
C ALA A 207 9.36 -9.92 4.07
N ILE A 208 8.31 -10.78 4.09
CA ILE A 208 8.13 -11.80 5.12
C ILE A 208 9.07 -12.97 4.85
N CYS A 209 10.31 -12.81 5.30
CA CYS A 209 11.37 -13.82 5.26
C CYS A 209 12.20 -13.73 6.54
N PRO A 210 13.04 -14.74 6.88
CA PRO A 210 13.79 -14.76 8.11
C PRO A 210 14.60 -13.48 8.38
N VAL A 211 15.38 -13.00 7.41
CA VAL A 211 16.20 -11.79 7.59
C VAL A 211 15.32 -10.52 7.70
N GLY A 212 14.19 -10.48 7.02
CA GLY A 212 13.24 -9.36 7.09
C GLY A 212 12.62 -9.24 8.49
N VAL A 213 12.07 -10.34 9.01
CA VAL A 213 11.48 -10.39 10.36
C VAL A 213 12.54 -10.12 11.43
N ALA A 214 13.70 -10.80 11.37
CA ALA A 214 14.78 -10.59 12.33
C ALA A 214 15.29 -9.12 12.33
N GLY A 215 15.40 -8.50 11.15
CA GLY A 215 15.83 -7.12 11.01
C GLY A 215 14.88 -6.13 11.67
N PHE A 216 13.58 -6.25 11.44
CA PHE A 216 12.59 -5.35 12.04
C PHE A 216 12.37 -5.62 13.54
N VAL A 217 12.49 -6.87 14.01
CA VAL A 217 12.53 -7.19 15.45
C VAL A 217 13.73 -6.55 16.11
N ALA A 218 14.91 -6.63 15.50
CA ALA A 218 16.12 -5.98 15.98
C ALA A 218 15.98 -4.45 16.09
N CYS A 219 15.20 -3.83 15.17
CA CYS A 219 14.84 -2.41 15.23
C CYS A 219 13.81 -2.09 16.33
N ARG A 220 13.25 -3.09 17.01
CA ARG A 220 12.14 -2.95 17.99
C ARG A 220 10.91 -2.27 17.39
N ALA A 221 10.64 -2.54 16.13
CA ALA A 221 9.52 -1.95 15.39
C ALA A 221 8.32 -2.89 15.27
N MET A 222 8.55 -4.22 15.38
CA MET A 222 7.51 -5.25 15.26
C MET A 222 6.88 -5.59 16.61
N VAL A 223 5.62 -6.01 16.55
CA VAL A 223 4.85 -6.58 17.66
C VAL A 223 5.51 -7.88 18.18
N THR A 224 5.48 -8.07 19.49
CA THR A 224 6.02 -9.30 20.14
C THR A 224 5.07 -9.92 21.16
N SER A 225 4.05 -9.20 21.60
CA SER A 225 3.18 -9.59 22.71
C SER A 225 1.95 -10.41 22.31
N PHE A 226 1.71 -10.61 20.99
CA PHE A 226 0.46 -11.20 20.48
C PHE A 226 0.67 -12.47 19.66
N ASN A 227 1.76 -13.22 19.89
CA ASN A 227 2.04 -14.46 19.15
C ASN A 227 0.92 -15.50 19.29
N GLU A 228 0.25 -15.58 20.46
CA GLU A 228 -0.86 -16.51 20.73
C GLU A 228 -2.23 -16.00 20.24
N THR A 229 -2.33 -14.72 19.91
CA THR A 229 -3.58 -14.09 19.46
C THR A 229 -3.30 -13.13 18.28
N PRO A 230 -2.82 -13.67 17.15
CA PRO A 230 -2.32 -12.87 16.04
C PRO A 230 -3.36 -11.90 15.50
N GLU A 231 -4.65 -12.24 15.51
CA GLU A 231 -5.74 -11.37 15.05
C GLU A 231 -5.90 -10.07 15.86
N LYS A 232 -5.29 -10.03 17.08
CA LYS A 232 -5.28 -8.86 17.95
C LYS A 232 -4.00 -8.04 17.90
N ALA A 233 -3.03 -8.47 17.11
CA ALA A 233 -1.67 -7.92 17.12
C ALA A 233 -1.59 -6.50 16.55
N SER A 234 -2.29 -6.22 15.45
CA SER A 234 -2.36 -4.87 14.87
C SER A 234 -3.52 -4.09 15.50
N ARG A 235 -3.18 -3.05 16.29
CA ARG A 235 -4.14 -2.31 17.12
C ARG A 235 -3.80 -0.80 17.20
N PRO A 236 -3.89 -0.08 16.10
CA PRO A 236 -3.58 1.34 16.07
C PRO A 236 -4.38 2.14 17.12
N TYR A 237 -3.74 3.11 17.77
CA TYR A 237 -4.28 3.99 18.83
C TYR A 237 -4.67 3.30 20.14
N ASP A 238 -4.63 1.97 20.21
CA ASP A 238 -4.92 1.23 21.45
C ASP A 238 -3.71 1.25 22.39
N LYS A 239 -3.97 1.29 23.70
CA LYS A 239 -2.93 1.37 24.75
C LYS A 239 -2.00 0.15 24.80
N ASP A 240 -2.48 -1.00 24.33
CA ASP A 240 -1.75 -2.26 24.39
C ASP A 240 -0.96 -2.53 23.10
N ARG A 241 -0.87 -1.54 22.16
CA ARG A 241 -0.02 -1.66 20.96
C ARG A 241 1.46 -1.72 21.34
N ASP A 242 2.23 -2.58 20.69
CA ASP A 242 3.67 -2.73 20.97
C ASP A 242 4.54 -2.85 19.70
N GLY A 243 4.00 -2.53 18.54
CA GLY A 243 4.70 -2.56 17.27
C GLY A 243 3.80 -2.92 16.09
N PHE A 244 4.32 -2.77 14.88
CA PHE A 244 3.56 -3.10 13.68
C PHE A 244 3.58 -4.61 13.40
N VAL A 245 2.53 -5.10 12.74
CA VAL A 245 2.50 -6.44 12.13
C VAL A 245 2.94 -6.30 10.68
N MET A 246 3.99 -7.01 10.24
CA MET A 246 4.43 -6.98 8.85
C MET A 246 3.38 -7.63 7.94
N GLY A 247 3.07 -6.98 6.83
CA GLY A 247 2.22 -7.52 5.78
C GLY A 247 2.94 -7.58 4.43
N GLU A 248 2.36 -8.33 3.50
CA GLU A 248 2.82 -8.45 2.12
C GLU A 248 1.65 -8.32 1.13
N GLY A 249 1.95 -8.07 -0.14
CA GLY A 249 0.94 -7.94 -1.19
C GLY A 249 1.24 -6.81 -2.17
N ALA A 250 0.21 -6.36 -2.89
CA ALA A 250 0.30 -5.28 -3.86
C ALA A 250 -1.03 -4.52 -4.00
N GLY A 251 -0.92 -3.23 -4.26
CA GLY A 251 -2.00 -2.38 -4.74
C GLY A 251 -1.57 -1.64 -6.00
N VAL A 252 -2.40 -1.69 -7.03
CA VAL A 252 -2.14 -1.02 -8.31
C VAL A 252 -3.37 -0.26 -8.75
N LEU A 253 -3.16 0.98 -9.17
CA LEU A 253 -4.17 1.86 -9.75
C LEU A 253 -3.83 2.15 -11.21
N VAL A 254 -4.83 2.26 -12.06
CA VAL A 254 -4.71 2.88 -13.36
C VAL A 254 -5.10 4.34 -13.23
N LEU A 255 -4.12 5.22 -13.38
CA LEU A 255 -4.29 6.66 -13.43
C LEU A 255 -4.41 7.10 -14.88
N GLU A 256 -5.32 8.01 -15.16
CA GLU A 256 -5.62 8.42 -16.53
C GLU A 256 -5.94 9.92 -16.61
N GLU A 257 -5.56 10.55 -17.68
CA GLU A 257 -5.98 11.91 -17.96
C GLU A 257 -7.50 11.98 -18.13
N TYR A 258 -8.13 12.95 -17.50
CA TYR A 258 -9.59 13.03 -17.37
C TYR A 258 -10.34 13.07 -18.71
N GLU A 259 -9.91 13.94 -19.65
CA GLU A 259 -10.58 14.03 -20.95
C GLU A 259 -10.31 12.81 -21.82
N HIS A 260 -9.14 12.17 -21.69
CA HIS A 260 -8.82 10.89 -22.29
C HIS A 260 -9.77 9.80 -21.76
N ALA A 261 -9.93 9.68 -20.44
CA ALA A 261 -10.85 8.72 -19.82
C ALA A 261 -12.30 8.91 -20.28
N LYS A 262 -12.76 10.16 -20.35
CA LYS A 262 -14.10 10.49 -20.85
C LYS A 262 -14.29 10.15 -22.32
N ALA A 263 -13.32 10.46 -23.16
CA ALA A 263 -13.38 10.22 -24.60
C ALA A 263 -13.56 8.73 -24.93
N ARG A 264 -12.96 7.83 -24.14
CA ARG A 264 -13.13 6.38 -24.31
C ARG A 264 -14.28 5.78 -23.48
N GLY A 265 -15.03 6.58 -22.73
CA GLY A 265 -16.14 6.11 -21.90
C GLY A 265 -15.69 5.27 -20.72
N ALA A 266 -14.51 5.54 -20.15
CA ALA A 266 -14.00 4.80 -19.01
C ALA A 266 -14.86 4.98 -17.76
N LYS A 267 -14.92 3.94 -16.94
CA LYS A 267 -15.38 4.07 -15.56
C LYS A 267 -14.38 4.94 -14.78
N ILE A 268 -14.87 5.93 -14.06
CA ILE A 268 -14.04 6.79 -13.23
C ILE A 268 -14.44 6.59 -11.76
N TYR A 269 -13.49 6.23 -10.93
CA TYR A 269 -13.69 6.03 -9.51
C TYR A 269 -13.58 7.31 -8.70
N ALA A 270 -12.49 8.05 -8.90
CA ALA A 270 -12.18 9.28 -8.19
C ALA A 270 -11.14 10.10 -8.98
N GLU A 271 -10.96 11.35 -8.59
CA GLU A 271 -9.88 12.23 -9.05
C GLU A 271 -8.73 12.21 -8.04
N VAL A 272 -7.49 12.16 -8.50
CA VAL A 272 -6.29 12.45 -7.72
C VAL A 272 -6.16 13.98 -7.65
N ALA A 273 -6.76 14.56 -6.63
CA ALA A 273 -6.95 16.00 -6.52
C ALA A 273 -5.70 16.72 -5.99
N GLY A 274 -4.96 16.10 -5.07
CA GLY A 274 -3.80 16.70 -4.44
C GLY A 274 -2.74 15.68 -4.03
N TYR A 275 -1.50 16.13 -4.05
CA TYR A 275 -0.36 15.34 -3.60
C TYR A 275 0.67 16.23 -2.91
N GLY A 276 1.05 15.86 -1.68
CA GLY A 276 2.04 16.55 -0.89
C GLY A 276 3.11 15.60 -0.36
N LEU A 277 4.33 16.12 -0.30
CA LEU A 277 5.49 15.38 0.21
C LEU A 277 6.36 16.28 1.09
N SER A 278 7.07 15.65 2.01
CA SER A 278 8.02 16.32 2.89
C SER A 278 9.10 15.35 3.38
N GLY A 279 10.16 15.89 3.94
CA GLY A 279 11.18 15.14 4.68
C GLY A 279 11.26 15.64 6.12
N ASP A 280 11.45 14.72 7.10
CA ASP A 280 11.59 15.09 8.52
C ASP A 280 12.94 15.71 8.84
N ALA A 281 14.01 15.26 8.15
CA ALA A 281 15.39 15.64 8.41
C ALA A 281 15.77 15.51 9.92
N TYR A 282 15.34 14.41 10.56
CA TYR A 282 15.46 14.22 12.00
C TYR A 282 16.16 12.90 12.37
N HIS A 283 15.54 11.76 12.12
CA HIS A 283 16.05 10.44 12.53
C HIS A 283 15.74 9.39 11.48
N ILE A 284 16.54 8.31 11.44
CA ILE A 284 16.41 7.26 10.42
C ILE A 284 15.14 6.41 10.54
N THR A 285 14.57 6.27 11.76
CA THR A 285 13.39 5.43 12.01
C THR A 285 12.29 6.10 12.81
N ALA A 286 12.59 7.16 13.56
CA ALA A 286 11.61 7.85 14.40
C ALA A 286 11.11 9.13 13.73
N PRO A 287 9.79 9.43 13.75
CA PRO A 287 9.28 10.73 13.36
C PRO A 287 9.66 11.80 14.37
N VAL A 288 9.57 13.06 13.96
CA VAL A 288 9.68 14.20 14.90
C VAL A 288 8.51 14.16 15.88
N GLU A 289 8.77 14.41 17.17
CA GLU A 289 7.77 14.27 18.25
C GLU A 289 6.48 15.08 18.01
N ASP A 290 6.58 16.25 17.39
CA ASP A 290 5.43 17.11 17.07
C ASP A 290 4.76 16.77 15.73
N GLY A 291 5.24 15.74 15.01
CA GLY A 291 4.69 15.30 13.71
C GLY A 291 4.81 16.32 12.57
N ASP A 292 5.78 17.26 12.65
CA ASP A 292 5.90 18.35 11.67
C ASP A 292 6.05 17.87 10.23
N GLY A 293 6.79 16.78 9.98
CA GLY A 293 6.94 16.23 8.64
C GLY A 293 5.61 15.80 8.03
N GLY A 294 4.83 14.99 8.75
CA GLY A 294 3.49 14.58 8.32
C GLY A 294 2.56 15.78 8.12
N PHE A 295 2.58 16.73 9.07
CA PHE A 295 1.81 17.98 8.94
C PHE A 295 2.15 18.75 7.66
N ARG A 296 3.45 18.89 7.33
CA ARG A 296 3.87 19.60 6.10
C ARG A 296 3.47 18.86 4.83
N ALA A 297 3.52 17.51 4.81
CA ALA A 297 3.06 16.71 3.69
C ALA A 297 1.55 16.90 3.46
N MET A 298 0.73 16.79 4.50
CA MET A 298 -0.72 17.01 4.44
C MET A 298 -1.06 18.43 3.98
N LYS A 299 -0.40 19.44 4.55
CA LYS A 299 -0.58 20.85 4.15
C LYS A 299 -0.20 21.10 2.69
N ALA A 300 0.85 20.44 2.20
CA ALA A 300 1.26 20.52 0.80
C ALA A 300 0.24 19.86 -0.14
N ALA A 301 -0.36 18.73 0.27
CA ALA A 301 -1.42 18.06 -0.48
C ALA A 301 -2.67 18.94 -0.59
N LEU A 302 -3.11 19.58 0.50
CA LEU A 302 -4.21 20.54 0.48
C LEU A 302 -3.92 21.74 -0.43
N LYS A 303 -2.70 22.26 -0.39
CA LYS A 303 -2.29 23.36 -1.28
C LYS A 303 -2.31 22.95 -2.76
N ASP A 304 -1.84 21.74 -3.10
CA ASP A 304 -1.88 21.21 -4.47
C ASP A 304 -3.32 21.01 -4.94
N ALA A 305 -4.20 20.56 -4.06
CA ALA A 305 -5.63 20.39 -4.33
C ALA A 305 -6.42 21.72 -4.39
N GLY A 306 -5.85 22.82 -3.88
CA GLY A 306 -6.58 24.10 -3.71
C GLY A 306 -7.71 23.99 -2.68
N MET A 307 -7.52 23.18 -1.64
CA MET A 307 -8.52 22.86 -0.62
C MET A 307 -8.13 23.36 0.77
N THR A 308 -9.14 23.53 1.63
CA THR A 308 -8.99 23.81 3.07
C THR A 308 -9.20 22.53 3.88
N PRO A 309 -8.66 22.44 5.11
CA PRO A 309 -8.76 21.23 5.94
C PRO A 309 -10.21 20.76 6.19
N ASP A 310 -11.14 21.68 6.42
CA ASP A 310 -12.55 21.41 6.67
C ASP A 310 -13.31 20.74 5.53
N GLN A 311 -12.71 20.64 4.35
CA GLN A 311 -13.26 19.93 3.21
C GLN A 311 -12.94 18.43 3.20
N ILE A 312 -12.03 17.96 4.07
CA ILE A 312 -11.68 16.54 4.17
C ILE A 312 -12.72 15.82 5.03
N ASP A 313 -13.40 14.85 4.44
CA ASP A 313 -14.42 14.04 5.13
C ASP A 313 -13.79 12.88 5.92
N TYR A 314 -12.76 12.25 5.33
CA TYR A 314 -12.13 11.06 5.89
C TYR A 314 -10.61 11.07 5.68
N VAL A 315 -9.86 10.58 6.68
CA VAL A 315 -8.42 10.31 6.59
C VAL A 315 -8.17 8.81 6.72
N ASN A 316 -7.55 8.19 5.71
CA ASN A 316 -6.94 6.89 5.87
C ASN A 316 -5.53 7.11 6.45
N ALA A 317 -5.37 6.74 7.70
CA ALA A 317 -4.16 7.03 8.46
C ALA A 317 -3.00 6.14 8.08
N HIS A 318 -1.78 6.63 8.31
CA HIS A 318 -0.62 5.75 8.33
C HIS A 318 -0.72 4.74 9.46
N GLY A 319 -1.03 5.13 10.69
CA GLY A 319 -1.48 4.34 11.83
C GLY A 319 -0.97 2.90 11.88
N THR A 320 0.29 2.70 12.28
CA THR A 320 1.00 1.40 12.15
C THR A 320 0.89 0.48 13.37
N SER A 321 0.12 0.86 14.39
CA SER A 321 0.10 0.17 15.69
C SER A 321 1.41 0.34 16.47
N THR A 322 2.04 1.52 16.35
CA THR A 322 3.28 1.91 17.04
C THR A 322 3.07 3.18 17.87
N MET A 323 4.12 3.59 18.56
CA MET A 323 4.12 4.88 19.28
C MET A 323 3.93 6.09 18.36
N ALA A 324 4.19 5.94 17.05
CA ALA A 324 4.01 6.99 16.06
C ALA A 324 2.53 7.33 15.78
N ASP A 325 1.59 6.47 16.14
CA ASP A 325 0.15 6.68 15.89
C ASP A 325 -0.36 7.96 16.56
N GLY A 326 0.05 8.20 17.81
CA GLY A 326 -0.30 9.43 18.55
C GLY A 326 0.33 10.69 17.96
N ILE A 327 1.54 10.57 17.39
CA ILE A 327 2.25 11.68 16.71
C ILE A 327 1.51 12.07 15.42
N GLU A 328 1.11 11.08 14.60
CA GLU A 328 0.30 11.33 13.40
C GLU A 328 -1.03 11.98 13.76
N LEU A 329 -1.74 11.43 14.77
CA LEU A 329 -3.03 11.97 15.21
C LEU A 329 -2.89 13.45 15.63
N GLY A 330 -1.87 13.81 16.42
CA GLY A 330 -1.60 15.19 16.80
C GLY A 330 -1.29 16.11 15.60
N ALA A 331 -0.60 15.59 14.58
CA ALA A 331 -0.36 16.34 13.35
C ALA A 331 -1.65 16.58 12.54
N VAL A 332 -2.55 15.59 12.49
CA VAL A 332 -3.87 15.72 11.86
C VAL A 332 -4.73 16.72 12.64
N GLU A 333 -4.79 16.62 13.98
CA GLU A 333 -5.54 17.59 14.82
C GLU A 333 -5.04 19.03 14.60
N ARG A 334 -3.73 19.23 14.59
CA ARG A 334 -3.13 20.53 14.30
C ARG A 334 -3.50 21.05 12.91
N LEU A 335 -3.57 20.18 11.89
CA LEU A 335 -3.98 20.56 10.55
C LEU A 335 -5.44 20.97 10.49
N MET A 336 -6.31 20.17 11.13
CA MET A 336 -7.76 20.34 11.09
C MET A 336 -8.25 21.51 11.96
N GLY A 337 -7.53 21.82 13.05
CA GLY A 337 -7.95 22.89 13.99
C GLY A 337 -9.37 22.66 14.50
N GLU A 338 -10.24 23.65 14.35
CA GLU A 338 -11.66 23.56 14.79
C GLU A 338 -12.47 22.49 14.05
N ALA A 339 -12.07 22.13 12.84
CA ALA A 339 -12.74 21.11 12.05
C ALA A 339 -12.43 19.66 12.52
N ALA A 340 -11.52 19.45 13.46
CA ALA A 340 -11.14 18.12 13.95
C ALA A 340 -12.35 17.31 14.47
N SER A 341 -13.33 17.96 15.11
CA SER A 341 -14.53 17.30 15.63
C SER A 341 -15.49 16.78 14.54
N MET A 342 -15.32 17.20 13.30
CA MET A 342 -16.11 16.73 12.15
C MET A 342 -15.38 15.65 11.34
N LEU A 343 -14.09 15.45 11.59
CA LEU A 343 -13.27 14.50 10.85
C LEU A 343 -13.49 13.07 11.32
N THR A 344 -13.54 12.16 10.38
CA THR A 344 -13.43 10.73 10.60
C THR A 344 -12.07 10.24 10.09
N MET A 345 -11.38 9.38 10.86
CA MET A 345 -10.06 8.85 10.54
C MET A 345 -9.97 7.39 10.99
N SER A 346 -9.39 6.52 10.20
CA SER A 346 -9.15 5.14 10.64
C SER A 346 -7.87 4.57 10.05
N SER A 347 -7.34 3.52 10.67
CA SER A 347 -6.22 2.76 10.14
C SER A 347 -6.66 1.38 9.68
N THR A 348 -6.62 1.16 8.36
CA THR A 348 -6.88 -0.14 7.75
C THR A 348 -5.75 -1.15 7.99
N LYS A 349 -4.58 -0.68 8.47
CA LYS A 349 -3.50 -1.57 8.91
C LYS A 349 -3.87 -2.41 10.13
N SER A 350 -4.91 -2.03 10.86
CA SER A 350 -5.48 -2.89 11.91
C SER A 350 -5.93 -4.25 11.35
N MET A 351 -6.28 -4.33 10.07
CA MET A 351 -6.76 -5.53 9.37
C MET A 351 -5.71 -6.16 8.46
N THR A 352 -4.99 -5.34 7.71
CA THR A 352 -4.00 -5.81 6.71
C THR A 352 -2.59 -5.99 7.25
N GLY A 353 -2.30 -5.48 8.46
CA GLY A 353 -0.92 -5.23 8.85
C GLY A 353 -0.30 -4.11 7.99
N HIS A 354 0.99 -3.94 8.14
CA HIS A 354 1.78 -2.93 7.43
C HIS A 354 2.51 -3.55 6.24
N LEU A 355 2.01 -3.31 5.03
CA LEU A 355 2.61 -3.84 3.79
C LEU A 355 3.82 -3.03 3.30
N LEU A 356 4.47 -2.27 4.18
CA LEU A 356 5.67 -1.49 3.88
C LEU A 356 5.50 -0.66 2.59
N GLY A 357 6.26 -0.96 1.54
CA GLY A 357 6.20 -0.22 0.28
C GLY A 357 4.86 -0.33 -0.46
N ALA A 358 4.08 -1.38 -0.24
CA ALA A 358 2.74 -1.53 -0.82
C ALA A 358 1.64 -0.82 -0.02
N ALA A 359 1.90 -0.42 1.25
CA ALA A 359 0.89 0.09 2.17
C ALA A 359 0.11 1.28 1.59
N GLY A 360 0.80 2.34 1.16
CA GLY A 360 0.15 3.53 0.61
C GLY A 360 -0.65 3.27 -0.67
N ALA A 361 -0.32 2.23 -1.41
CA ALA A 361 -1.04 1.86 -2.63
C ALA A 361 -2.38 1.16 -2.31
N ILE A 362 -2.39 0.17 -1.41
CA ILE A 362 -3.65 -0.47 -1.00
C ILE A 362 -4.56 0.51 -0.25
N GLU A 363 -4.00 1.39 0.58
CA GLU A 363 -4.73 2.42 1.32
C GLU A 363 -5.32 3.49 0.41
N SER A 364 -4.62 3.85 -0.67
CA SER A 364 -5.18 4.68 -1.75
C SER A 364 -6.40 4.02 -2.39
N ALA A 365 -6.33 2.72 -2.68
CA ALA A 365 -7.48 1.97 -3.18
C ALA A 365 -8.64 1.95 -2.17
N PHE A 366 -8.39 1.70 -0.88
CA PHE A 366 -9.43 1.75 0.17
C PHE A 366 -10.05 3.14 0.31
N SER A 367 -9.24 4.20 0.19
CA SER A 367 -9.71 5.60 0.20
C SER A 367 -10.69 5.87 -0.94
N ILE A 368 -10.38 5.39 -2.14
CA ILE A 368 -11.22 5.51 -3.33
C ILE A 368 -12.51 4.70 -3.17
N LEU A 369 -12.44 3.49 -2.63
CA LEU A 369 -13.59 2.63 -2.38
C LEU A 369 -14.49 3.21 -1.27
N ALA A 370 -13.91 3.89 -0.28
CA ALA A 370 -14.68 4.63 0.73
C ALA A 370 -15.51 5.78 0.10
N ILE A 371 -14.95 6.49 -0.88
CA ILE A 371 -15.71 7.49 -1.68
C ILE A 371 -16.83 6.79 -2.47
N ARG A 372 -16.53 5.67 -3.14
CA ARG A 372 -17.52 4.95 -3.97
C ARG A 372 -18.73 4.50 -3.16
N ASP A 373 -18.47 3.88 -2.01
CA ASP A 373 -19.50 3.18 -1.23
C ASP A 373 -20.04 4.01 -0.04
N GLN A 374 -19.48 5.20 0.19
CA GLN A 374 -19.91 6.12 1.25
C GLN A 374 -19.81 5.48 2.65
N VAL A 375 -18.70 4.77 2.92
CA VAL A 375 -18.44 4.06 4.18
C VAL A 375 -16.97 4.24 4.58
N ALA A 376 -16.73 4.69 5.81
CA ALA A 376 -15.41 4.70 6.43
C ALA A 376 -15.10 3.30 7.00
N PRO A 377 -13.96 2.67 6.62
CA PRO A 377 -13.54 1.39 7.18
C PRO A 377 -13.13 1.52 8.65
N PRO A 378 -13.22 0.42 9.44
CA PRO A 378 -12.94 0.48 10.86
C PRO A 378 -11.44 0.48 11.18
N THR A 379 -11.09 0.97 12.37
CA THR A 379 -9.89 0.59 13.10
C THR A 379 -10.27 -0.54 14.05
N ILE A 380 -9.94 -1.79 13.72
CA ILE A 380 -10.23 -2.93 14.61
C ILE A 380 -9.22 -3.01 15.76
N ASN A 381 -9.57 -3.75 16.82
CA ASN A 381 -8.76 -3.88 18.04
C ASN A 381 -8.54 -2.57 18.82
N LEU A 382 -9.31 -1.53 18.51
CA LEU A 382 -9.32 -0.28 19.27
C LEU A 382 -10.35 -0.40 20.41
N ASP A 383 -9.95 -1.12 21.45
CA ASP A 383 -10.80 -1.42 22.61
C ASP A 383 -10.54 -0.45 23.77
N ASN A 384 -9.29 -0.04 23.93
CA ASN A 384 -8.83 0.86 24.98
C ASN A 384 -7.91 1.93 24.41
N PRO A 385 -8.45 3.00 23.80
CA PRO A 385 -7.63 4.07 23.24
C PRO A 385 -6.80 4.77 24.34
N ASP A 386 -5.52 5.01 24.07
CA ASP A 386 -4.64 5.81 24.93
C ASP A 386 -4.48 7.27 24.46
N VAL A 387 -5.29 7.64 23.48
CA VAL A 387 -5.33 8.98 22.90
C VAL A 387 -6.63 9.68 23.30
N THR A 388 -6.55 11.00 23.54
CA THR A 388 -7.71 11.85 23.73
C THR A 388 -7.85 12.73 22.52
N THR A 389 -8.93 12.57 21.75
CA THR A 389 -9.16 13.27 20.49
C THR A 389 -10.64 13.57 20.27
N ALA A 390 -10.92 14.62 19.51
CA ALA A 390 -12.27 14.90 19.00
C ALA A 390 -12.54 14.18 17.65
N ILE A 391 -11.50 13.65 17.01
CA ILE A 391 -11.61 12.90 15.74
C ILE A 391 -12.23 11.52 16.00
N ASP A 392 -13.19 11.13 15.16
CA ASP A 392 -13.78 9.79 15.22
C ASP A 392 -12.81 8.77 14.57
N LEU A 393 -12.24 7.88 15.38
CA LEU A 393 -11.28 6.84 14.94
C LEU A 393 -11.94 5.56 14.40
N VAL A 394 -13.26 5.53 14.25
CA VAL A 394 -14.06 4.40 13.74
C VAL A 394 -13.75 3.07 14.46
N PRO A 395 -13.91 2.95 15.76
CA PRO A 395 -13.50 1.76 16.50
C PRO A 395 -14.34 0.53 16.10
N ASN A 396 -13.68 -0.53 15.70
CA ASN A 396 -14.17 -1.90 15.49
C ASN A 396 -15.29 -2.13 14.45
N LYS A 397 -15.99 -1.09 13.97
CA LYS A 397 -17.10 -1.24 13.01
C LYS A 397 -17.05 -0.17 11.94
N ALA A 398 -17.22 -0.58 10.68
CA ALA A 398 -17.33 0.35 9.56
C ALA A 398 -18.50 1.34 9.78
N LYS A 399 -18.30 2.60 9.36
CA LYS A 399 -19.25 3.70 9.57
C LYS A 399 -19.78 4.22 8.24
N PRO A 400 -21.07 3.99 7.91
CA PRO A 400 -21.72 4.67 6.80
C PRO A 400 -21.73 6.18 7.04
N MET A 401 -21.23 6.95 6.08
CA MET A 401 -21.19 8.41 6.14
C MET A 401 -20.99 9.01 4.76
N LYS A 402 -21.30 10.27 4.58
CA LYS A 402 -20.99 10.98 3.35
C LYS A 402 -19.48 11.18 3.25
N ILE A 403 -18.89 10.76 2.12
CA ILE A 403 -17.44 10.88 1.84
C ILE A 403 -17.27 11.35 0.39
N ASP A 404 -16.92 12.59 0.21
CA ASP A 404 -16.63 13.15 -1.11
C ASP A 404 -15.12 13.38 -1.30
N ILE A 405 -14.36 13.61 -0.19
CA ILE A 405 -12.93 13.91 -0.22
C ILE A 405 -12.20 13.13 0.87
N VAL A 406 -11.19 12.38 0.46
CA VAL A 406 -10.36 11.54 1.35
C VAL A 406 -8.90 11.92 1.23
N MET A 407 -8.20 12.00 2.36
CA MET A 407 -6.74 12.09 2.42
C MET A 407 -6.17 10.74 2.87
N SER A 408 -5.18 10.23 2.17
CA SER A 408 -4.42 9.02 2.54
C SER A 408 -2.99 9.41 2.91
N ASN A 409 -2.54 9.04 4.10
CA ASN A 409 -1.23 9.36 4.65
C ASN A 409 -0.30 8.16 4.63
N SER A 410 0.95 8.39 4.28
CA SER A 410 2.03 7.40 4.35
C SER A 410 3.33 8.06 4.81
N PHE A 411 3.87 7.59 5.93
CA PHE A 411 5.08 8.11 6.54
C PHE A 411 6.10 6.98 6.68
N GLY A 412 7.32 7.19 6.16
CA GLY A 412 8.32 6.14 6.02
C GLY A 412 9.58 6.36 6.82
N PHE A 413 10.27 5.28 7.14
CA PHE A 413 11.65 5.33 7.65
C PHE A 413 12.51 6.19 6.73
N GLY A 414 13.46 6.93 7.32
CA GLY A 414 14.20 7.98 6.63
C GLY A 414 13.48 9.33 6.65
N GLY A 415 12.30 9.42 7.30
CA GLY A 415 11.51 10.64 7.39
C GLY A 415 10.88 11.06 6.07
N THR A 416 10.52 10.09 5.22
CA THR A 416 9.87 10.34 3.93
C THR A 416 8.36 10.32 4.12
N ASN A 417 7.67 11.43 3.82
CA ASN A 417 6.25 11.59 4.05
C ASN A 417 5.51 11.91 2.76
N ALA A 418 4.37 11.25 2.56
CA ALA A 418 3.45 11.47 1.46
C ALA A 418 2.01 11.56 1.96
N SER A 419 1.23 12.48 1.37
CA SER A 419 -0.22 12.56 1.52
C SER A 419 -0.85 12.72 0.15
N VAL A 420 -1.84 11.88 -0.16
CA VAL A 420 -2.57 11.93 -1.42
C VAL A 420 -4.04 12.25 -1.13
N ILE A 421 -4.64 13.17 -1.89
CA ILE A 421 -6.05 13.52 -1.75
C ILE A 421 -6.81 12.97 -2.95
N PHE A 422 -7.83 12.17 -2.66
CA PHE A 422 -8.80 11.67 -3.63
C PHE A 422 -10.12 12.40 -3.47
N LYS A 423 -10.77 12.72 -4.59
CA LYS A 423 -12.03 13.43 -4.62
C LYS A 423 -13.02 12.75 -5.55
N LYS A 424 -14.28 12.71 -5.13
CA LYS A 424 -15.40 12.29 -5.98
C LYS A 424 -15.47 13.16 -7.23
N VAL A 425 -15.62 12.51 -8.38
CA VAL A 425 -15.81 13.21 -9.65
C VAL A 425 -17.28 13.56 -9.80
N THR A 426 -17.55 14.83 -10.02
CA THR A 426 -18.89 15.40 -10.27
C THR A 426 -19.04 15.76 -11.73
#